data_4a69d8a3e362c0106269d54fa51a0933
#
_entry.id   4a69d8a3e362c0106269d54fa51a0933
#
_cell.length_a   1.000
_cell.length_b   1.000
_cell.length_c   1.000
_cell.angle_alpha   90.00
_cell.angle_beta   90.00
_cell.angle_gamma   90.00
#
_symmetry.space_group_name_H-M   'P 1'
#
loop_
_entity.id
_entity.type
_entity.pdbx_description
1 polymer ?
#
loop_
_entity_poly.entity_id
_entity_poly.type
_entity_poly.pdbx_seq_one_letter_code
_entity_poly.pdbx_strand_id
1 'polypeptide(L)'
;MKKLLLLCVSLAVAVTNAQAQQKTVWQISITADTMPNAQRKVMAHMQMDGYDGTIGIKLRGNSSLSFNQKKYTIELRDNQGHEVESPLLGMPAHSDWVLLAPYSDVSAIRDPLAFQLWRDMGHWGPRTQMVELTLNGDYQGIYILSEAIKRGEQRVNVSKLKKTDIEGRELTGGYILRIDTYDQDDATFTSKVPGIGEGNMSSQIIWSCIYPKKKKLKQEQFDYIHNYVDTMEQVIQSDYFADPERGYAQYIDVPSFVDYFIHTELSLNADGYKRSAYFYKEKMNADGTGGKLVAGPVWDYNLAYGNANFANANNIEAWCFEGASNNPTPALWQRLLQDPAFRKAVKVRYKALRKGILSNEAINGYIDYHARLLAPCIARHFEKYPELLVSEEEKKNMPKTQPFGMFPPMGMFPPMGGEFPPMGGFQMPDSIPQFPGGFPPMDDFQGFGGGFNAIAMFMAYRVSSYDEEITILKLWFADRLDFLDRNIERFDKDWEPRIQEPKEIKMPQFNGFPFGHLDIPASLYPAAHHRP
;
A
#
# COMPACT_ATOMS: atom_id res chain seq x y z
N MET A 1 -14.39 16.12 -48.32
CA MET A 1 -15.27 16.47 -47.19
C MET A 1 -15.79 15.22 -46.46
N LYS A 2 -14.91 14.23 -46.12
CA LYS A 2 -15.29 13.03 -45.32
C LYS A 2 -14.20 12.63 -44.33
N LYS A 3 -13.25 13.53 -43.97
CA LYS A 3 -12.17 13.29 -42.97
C LYS A 3 -12.21 14.22 -41.76
N LEU A 4 -13.31 14.96 -41.56
CA LEU A 4 -13.43 15.93 -40.45
C LEU A 4 -14.50 15.55 -39.42
N LEU A 5 -15.08 14.34 -39.52
CA LEU A 5 -16.15 13.90 -38.60
C LEU A 5 -15.75 12.81 -37.61
N LEU A 6 -14.47 12.42 -37.56
CA LEU A 6 -13.98 11.39 -36.63
C LEU A 6 -13.16 11.93 -35.46
N LEU A 7 -13.04 13.24 -35.31
CA LEU A 7 -12.26 13.86 -34.22
C LEU A 7 -13.12 14.50 -33.12
N CYS A 8 -14.42 14.40 -33.17
CA CYS A 8 -15.33 15.00 -32.18
C CYS A 8 -16.07 14.00 -31.29
N VAL A 9 -15.80 12.70 -31.38
CA VAL A 9 -16.51 11.68 -30.57
C VAL A 9 -15.67 11.16 -29.39
N SER A 10 -14.40 11.51 -29.32
CA SER A 10 -13.51 11.09 -28.20
C SER A 10 -13.46 12.05 -27.02
N LEU A 11 -14.31 13.08 -26.97
CA LEU A 11 -14.30 14.08 -25.89
C LEU A 11 -15.55 14.07 -24.99
N ALA A 12 -16.39 13.06 -25.07
CA ALA A 12 -17.67 13.07 -24.32
C ALA A 12 -18.00 11.75 -23.63
N VAL A 13 -17.02 10.96 -23.19
CA VAL A 13 -17.25 9.89 -22.22
C VAL A 13 -16.23 10.01 -21.08
N ALA A 14 -16.13 11.17 -20.49
CA ALA A 14 -15.92 11.25 -19.06
C ALA A 14 -17.30 10.92 -18.44
N VAL A 15 -17.70 9.67 -18.49
CA VAL A 15 -18.74 9.17 -17.60
C VAL A 15 -18.16 9.32 -16.21
N THR A 16 -18.49 10.44 -15.61
CA THR A 16 -18.37 10.67 -14.18
C THR A 16 -19.07 9.51 -13.49
N ASN A 17 -18.32 8.50 -13.05
CA ASN A 17 -18.68 7.74 -11.87
C ASN A 17 -18.59 8.71 -10.68
N ALA A 18 -19.33 9.80 -10.76
CA ALA A 18 -19.53 10.69 -9.65
C ALA A 18 -20.37 9.92 -8.63
N GLN A 19 -19.70 9.16 -7.78
CA GLN A 19 -20.30 8.72 -6.54
C GLN A 19 -20.90 9.97 -5.90
N ALA A 20 -22.20 9.94 -5.60
CA ALA A 20 -22.86 11.09 -4.99
C ALA A 20 -22.03 11.55 -3.80
N GLN A 21 -21.60 12.80 -3.82
CA GLN A 21 -20.70 13.35 -2.81
C GLN A 21 -21.37 13.24 -1.44
N GLN A 22 -20.70 12.59 -0.48
CA GLN A 22 -21.19 12.41 0.88
C GLN A 22 -21.45 13.78 1.53
N LYS A 23 -22.64 13.96 2.12
CA LYS A 23 -23.04 15.25 2.72
C LYS A 23 -22.90 15.28 4.25
N THR A 24 -22.85 14.13 4.88
CA THR A 24 -22.74 13.98 6.34
C THR A 24 -21.87 12.76 6.67
N VAL A 25 -21.23 12.77 7.85
CA VAL A 25 -20.56 11.57 8.37
C VAL A 25 -21.64 10.63 8.90
N TRP A 26 -21.61 9.38 8.41
CA TRP A 26 -22.60 8.38 8.78
C TRP A 26 -22.31 7.78 10.16
N GLN A 27 -23.32 7.23 10.81
CA GLN A 27 -23.18 6.55 12.09
C GLN A 27 -23.24 5.05 11.90
N ILE A 28 -22.29 4.32 12.50
CA ILE A 28 -22.30 2.85 12.58
C ILE A 28 -22.32 2.45 14.05
N SER A 29 -23.29 1.62 14.42
CA SER A 29 -23.34 0.97 15.73
C SER A 29 -23.11 -0.53 15.56
N ILE A 30 -22.15 -1.07 16.33
CA ILE A 30 -21.86 -2.50 16.37
C ILE A 30 -22.01 -3.02 17.79
N THR A 31 -22.80 -4.08 17.95
CA THR A 31 -22.95 -4.79 19.22
C THR A 31 -22.43 -6.21 19.07
N ALA A 32 -21.48 -6.59 19.91
CA ALA A 32 -20.84 -7.90 19.90
C ALA A 32 -20.77 -8.47 21.31
N ASP A 33 -21.26 -9.69 21.51
CA ASP A 33 -21.18 -10.39 22.80
C ASP A 33 -19.73 -10.73 23.17
N THR A 34 -18.90 -10.98 22.18
CA THR A 34 -17.47 -11.22 22.33
C THR A 34 -16.69 -10.13 21.61
N MET A 35 -15.74 -9.48 22.30
CA MET A 35 -14.92 -8.45 21.68
C MET A 35 -14.15 -8.99 20.46
N PRO A 36 -14.12 -8.21 19.37
CA PRO A 36 -13.36 -8.60 18.18
C PRO A 36 -11.88 -8.84 18.51
N ASN A 37 -11.31 -9.89 17.93
CA ASN A 37 -9.91 -10.27 18.10
C ASN A 37 -9.23 -10.49 16.74
N ALA A 38 -7.91 -10.72 16.74
CA ALA A 38 -7.13 -10.86 15.52
C ALA A 38 -7.15 -12.31 14.94
N GLN A 39 -7.58 -13.30 15.72
CA GLN A 39 -7.51 -14.71 15.33
C GLN A 39 -8.66 -15.15 14.42
N ARG A 40 -9.89 -14.76 14.79
CA ARG A 40 -11.10 -15.19 14.07
C ARG A 40 -12.18 -14.11 14.05
N LYS A 41 -13.07 -14.17 13.06
CA LYS A 41 -14.28 -13.35 13.05
C LYS A 41 -15.21 -13.81 14.18
N VAL A 42 -15.69 -12.87 14.97
CA VAL A 42 -16.77 -13.08 15.94
C VAL A 42 -18.08 -12.55 15.34
N MET A 43 -19.20 -13.15 15.75
CA MET A 43 -20.51 -12.68 15.34
C MET A 43 -20.85 -11.39 16.09
N ALA A 44 -21.46 -10.46 15.38
CA ALA A 44 -21.91 -9.18 15.92
C ALA A 44 -23.15 -8.70 15.15
N HIS A 45 -23.83 -7.71 15.68
CA HIS A 45 -24.92 -7.02 15.02
C HIS A 45 -24.47 -5.61 14.64
N MET A 46 -24.71 -5.20 13.39
CA MET A 46 -24.36 -3.88 12.88
C MET A 46 -25.60 -3.13 12.41
N GLN A 47 -25.73 -1.89 12.88
CA GLN A 47 -26.76 -0.96 12.43
C GLN A 47 -26.13 0.30 11.83
N MET A 48 -26.64 0.71 10.69
CA MET A 48 -26.30 1.95 10.01
C MET A 48 -27.41 2.31 9.01
N ASP A 49 -27.34 3.48 8.40
CA ASP A 49 -28.31 3.84 7.36
C ASP A 49 -28.27 2.81 6.21
N GLY A 50 -29.44 2.28 5.90
CA GLY A 50 -29.63 1.27 4.84
C GLY A 50 -29.14 -0.15 5.19
N TYR A 51 -28.66 -0.41 6.42
CA TYR A 51 -28.29 -1.76 6.86
C TYR A 51 -28.55 -2.00 8.34
N ASP A 52 -29.26 -3.10 8.62
CA ASP A 52 -29.50 -3.60 9.99
C ASP A 52 -29.39 -5.13 9.93
N GLY A 53 -28.31 -5.72 10.48
CA GLY A 53 -28.09 -7.13 10.31
C GLY A 53 -26.87 -7.71 10.99
N THR A 54 -26.71 -9.01 10.83
CA THR A 54 -25.62 -9.78 11.39
C THR A 54 -24.33 -9.61 10.58
N ILE A 55 -23.20 -9.53 11.29
CA ILE A 55 -21.86 -9.46 10.68
C ILE A 55 -20.89 -10.44 11.38
N GLY A 56 -19.86 -10.83 10.65
CA GLY A 56 -18.64 -11.35 11.23
C GLY A 56 -17.59 -10.24 11.30
N ILE A 57 -17.08 -9.92 12.49
CA ILE A 57 -16.09 -8.86 12.69
C ILE A 57 -14.79 -9.40 13.27
N LYS A 58 -13.65 -8.86 12.85
CA LYS A 58 -12.31 -9.26 13.29
C LYS A 58 -11.38 -8.07 13.27
N LEU A 59 -10.45 -7.98 14.23
CA LEU A 59 -9.32 -7.05 14.16
C LEU A 59 -8.45 -7.33 12.94
N ARG A 60 -7.88 -6.28 12.35
CA ARG A 60 -6.93 -6.38 11.24
C ARG A 60 -5.75 -5.44 11.42
N GLY A 61 -4.67 -5.74 10.72
CA GLY A 61 -3.43 -4.98 10.67
C GLY A 61 -2.25 -5.79 11.19
N ASN A 62 -1.07 -5.23 11.12
CA ASN A 62 0.17 -5.70 11.72
C ASN A 62 0.55 -4.74 12.86
N SER A 63 1.42 -3.76 12.60
CA SER A 63 1.79 -2.70 13.56
C SER A 63 0.58 -1.93 14.10
N SER A 64 -0.46 -1.72 13.29
CA SER A 64 -1.69 -1.01 13.70
C SER A 64 -2.52 -1.77 14.75
N LEU A 65 -2.24 -3.05 15.04
CA LEU A 65 -2.86 -3.77 16.15
C LEU A 65 -2.45 -3.20 17.52
N SER A 66 -1.30 -2.52 17.61
CA SER A 66 -0.83 -1.86 18.83
C SER A 66 -1.49 -0.49 19.08
N PHE A 67 -2.11 0.13 18.05
CA PHE A 67 -2.75 1.44 18.18
C PHE A 67 -4.03 1.37 19.04
N ASN A 68 -4.36 2.47 19.72
CA ASN A 68 -5.58 2.55 20.52
C ASN A 68 -6.83 2.41 19.65
N GLN A 69 -6.86 3.06 18.49
CA GLN A 69 -7.94 2.91 17.52
C GLN A 69 -7.70 1.72 16.60
N LYS A 70 -8.56 0.70 16.66
CA LYS A 70 -8.40 -0.57 15.97
C LYS A 70 -9.04 -0.55 14.59
N LYS A 71 -8.39 -1.19 13.60
CA LYS A 71 -8.96 -1.46 12.26
C LYS A 71 -9.75 -2.78 12.29
N TYR A 72 -10.85 -2.87 11.51
CA TYR A 72 -11.67 -4.09 11.46
C TYR A 72 -11.91 -4.57 10.04
N THR A 73 -11.97 -5.88 9.88
CA THR A 73 -12.58 -6.54 8.72
C THR A 73 -14.01 -6.92 9.09
N ILE A 74 -14.96 -6.59 8.22
CA ILE A 74 -16.39 -6.91 8.37
C ILE A 74 -16.79 -7.83 7.23
N GLU A 75 -17.62 -8.82 7.53
CA GLU A 75 -18.26 -9.71 6.57
C GLU A 75 -19.75 -9.75 6.89
N LEU A 76 -20.58 -9.34 5.93
CA LEU A 76 -22.03 -9.38 6.10
C LEU A 76 -22.52 -10.83 6.10
N ARG A 77 -23.40 -11.16 7.02
CA ARG A 77 -23.92 -12.52 7.23
C ARG A 77 -25.43 -12.53 7.47
N ASP A 78 -26.04 -13.66 7.14
CA ASP A 78 -27.40 -13.97 7.60
C ASP A 78 -27.39 -14.46 9.07
N ASN A 79 -28.56 -14.70 9.61
CA ASN A 79 -28.72 -15.18 10.99
C ASN A 79 -28.21 -16.64 11.18
N GLN A 80 -27.92 -17.35 10.10
CA GLN A 80 -27.31 -18.69 10.13
C GLN A 80 -25.79 -18.64 9.99
N GLY A 81 -25.23 -17.44 9.77
CA GLY A 81 -23.78 -17.20 9.63
C GLY A 81 -23.24 -17.38 8.22
N HIS A 82 -24.10 -17.52 7.19
CA HIS A 82 -23.67 -17.56 5.80
C HIS A 82 -23.39 -16.14 5.29
N GLU A 83 -22.42 -16.02 4.37
CA GLU A 83 -22.11 -14.77 3.70
C GLU A 83 -23.31 -14.26 2.89
N VAL A 84 -23.63 -12.96 3.04
CA VAL A 84 -24.65 -12.26 2.23
C VAL A 84 -24.04 -11.01 1.64
N GLU A 85 -24.50 -10.63 0.46
CA GLU A 85 -24.08 -9.40 -0.20
C GLU A 85 -25.14 -8.31 -0.01
N SER A 86 -24.72 -7.12 0.40
CA SER A 86 -25.58 -5.95 0.48
C SER A 86 -24.80 -4.69 0.08
N PRO A 87 -25.45 -3.70 -0.55
CA PRO A 87 -24.88 -2.37 -0.71
C PRO A 87 -24.77 -1.69 0.65
N LEU A 88 -23.68 -0.96 0.89
CA LEU A 88 -23.53 -0.13 2.08
C LEU A 88 -23.30 1.33 1.67
N LEU A 89 -24.10 2.25 2.17
CA LEU A 89 -23.97 3.72 1.96
C LEU A 89 -23.75 4.10 0.49
N GLY A 90 -24.50 3.49 -0.43
CA GLY A 90 -24.42 3.74 -1.88
C GLY A 90 -23.24 3.08 -2.59
N MET A 91 -22.42 2.33 -1.91
CA MET A 91 -21.37 1.49 -2.51
C MET A 91 -21.96 0.15 -2.95
N PRO A 92 -21.49 -0.45 -4.08
CA PRO A 92 -22.04 -1.69 -4.63
C PRO A 92 -22.02 -2.86 -3.65
N ALA A 93 -23.02 -3.73 -3.78
CA ALA A 93 -23.19 -4.89 -2.92
C ALA A 93 -21.95 -5.82 -2.90
N HIS A 94 -21.59 -6.23 -1.72
CA HIS A 94 -20.57 -7.25 -1.44
C HIS A 94 -20.70 -7.72 0.02
N SER A 95 -20.15 -8.88 0.35
CA SER A 95 -20.10 -9.37 1.73
C SER A 95 -18.94 -8.77 2.54
N ASP A 96 -17.78 -8.52 1.92
CA ASP A 96 -16.55 -8.09 2.59
C ASP A 96 -16.34 -6.57 2.57
N TRP A 97 -16.14 -5.99 3.76
CA TRP A 97 -15.89 -4.58 4.01
C TRP A 97 -14.76 -4.37 5.02
N VAL A 98 -14.25 -3.16 5.10
CA VAL A 98 -13.20 -2.79 6.04
C VAL A 98 -13.55 -1.48 6.72
N LEU A 99 -13.37 -1.41 8.04
CA LEU A 99 -13.30 -0.17 8.79
C LEU A 99 -11.83 0.18 9.02
N LEU A 100 -11.33 1.15 8.25
CA LEU A 100 -9.99 1.70 8.41
C LEU A 100 -10.04 2.75 9.52
N ALA A 101 -9.10 2.66 10.46
CA ALA A 101 -8.92 3.61 11.54
C ALA A 101 -7.81 4.59 11.17
N PRO A 102 -8.09 5.91 11.08
CA PRO A 102 -7.09 6.89 10.69
C PRO A 102 -6.17 7.32 11.85
N TYR A 103 -5.88 6.43 12.81
CA TYR A 103 -5.12 6.77 14.01
C TYR A 103 -3.70 7.30 13.74
N SER A 104 -3.06 6.85 12.67
CA SER A 104 -1.76 7.37 12.20
C SER A 104 -1.88 8.45 11.12
N ASP A 105 -3.08 8.94 10.85
CA ASP A 105 -3.36 10.01 9.89
C ASP A 105 -4.34 11.00 10.51
N VAL A 106 -3.81 12.04 11.15
CA VAL A 106 -4.60 13.07 11.83
C VAL A 106 -5.62 13.73 10.91
N SER A 107 -5.33 13.81 9.62
CA SER A 107 -6.26 14.35 8.62
C SER A 107 -7.46 13.45 8.37
N ALA A 108 -7.32 12.13 8.56
CA ALA A 108 -8.26 11.09 8.14
C ALA A 108 -8.58 11.09 6.61
N ILE A 109 -7.77 11.77 5.79
CA ILE A 109 -8.05 12.02 4.37
C ILE A 109 -7.12 11.21 3.46
N ARG A 110 -5.93 10.78 3.90
CA ARG A 110 -4.89 10.22 3.03
C ARG A 110 -5.30 8.97 2.28
N ASP A 111 -5.88 7.98 2.95
CA ASP A 111 -6.42 6.78 2.30
C ASP A 111 -7.56 7.11 1.30
N PRO A 112 -8.63 7.84 1.69
CA PRO A 112 -9.69 8.21 0.77
C PRO A 112 -9.21 9.02 -0.44
N LEU A 113 -8.26 9.95 -0.25
CA LEU A 113 -7.67 10.74 -1.32
C LEU A 113 -6.89 9.86 -2.30
N ALA A 114 -6.02 8.99 -1.81
CA ALA A 114 -5.25 8.08 -2.65
C ALA A 114 -6.17 7.17 -3.48
N PHE A 115 -7.21 6.61 -2.86
CA PHE A 115 -8.16 5.75 -3.56
C PHE A 115 -9.00 6.53 -4.59
N GLN A 116 -9.37 7.78 -4.28
CA GLN A 116 -10.09 8.63 -5.21
C GLN A 116 -9.22 8.98 -6.42
N LEU A 117 -7.98 9.45 -6.21
CA LEU A 117 -7.07 9.79 -7.29
C LEU A 117 -6.83 8.58 -8.22
N TRP A 118 -6.69 7.38 -7.65
CA TRP A 118 -6.54 6.15 -8.44
C TRP A 118 -7.77 5.85 -9.31
N ARG A 119 -8.98 6.03 -8.75
CA ARG A 119 -10.23 5.89 -9.53
C ARG A 119 -10.35 6.94 -10.62
N ASP A 120 -9.96 8.17 -10.34
CA ASP A 120 -10.00 9.28 -11.30
C ASP A 120 -8.97 9.11 -12.43
N MET A 121 -7.90 8.35 -12.20
CA MET A 121 -6.98 7.89 -13.26
C MET A 121 -7.61 6.86 -14.19
N GLY A 122 -8.78 6.31 -13.87
CA GLY A 122 -9.53 5.35 -14.70
C GLY A 122 -9.44 3.89 -14.25
N HIS A 123 -8.92 3.63 -13.05
CA HIS A 123 -8.76 2.28 -12.50
C HIS A 123 -9.81 1.97 -11.44
N TRP A 124 -10.04 0.69 -11.17
CA TRP A 124 -10.77 0.32 -9.97
C TRP A 124 -9.90 0.56 -8.73
N GLY A 125 -10.45 1.29 -7.78
CA GLY A 125 -9.90 1.48 -6.44
C GLY A 125 -11.01 1.46 -5.40
N PRO A 126 -10.73 1.13 -4.12
CA PRO A 126 -11.75 1.03 -3.09
C PRO A 126 -12.55 2.33 -2.97
N ARG A 127 -13.89 2.25 -3.00
CA ARG A 127 -14.77 3.36 -2.63
C ARG A 127 -14.84 3.44 -1.12
N THR A 128 -15.02 4.63 -0.61
CA THR A 128 -15.00 4.90 0.84
C THR A 128 -16.14 5.81 1.25
N GLN A 129 -16.56 5.67 2.52
CA GLN A 129 -17.47 6.58 3.19
C GLN A 129 -16.92 6.91 4.58
N MET A 130 -17.00 8.19 4.97
CA MET A 130 -16.63 8.63 6.31
C MET A 130 -17.73 8.28 7.29
N VAL A 131 -17.37 7.63 8.38
CA VAL A 131 -18.31 7.15 9.39
C VAL A 131 -17.80 7.43 10.80
N GLU A 132 -18.69 7.52 11.78
CA GLU A 132 -18.36 7.41 13.19
C GLU A 132 -18.81 6.04 13.71
N LEU A 133 -17.96 5.38 14.48
CA LEU A 133 -18.20 4.05 15.01
C LEU A 133 -18.52 4.09 16.49
N THR A 134 -19.58 3.39 16.87
CA THR A 134 -19.87 3.01 18.26
C THR A 134 -19.79 1.47 18.37
N LEU A 135 -19.00 0.97 19.31
CA LEU A 135 -18.86 -0.48 19.56
C LEU A 135 -19.30 -0.78 21.01
N ASN A 136 -20.32 -1.60 21.16
CA ASN A 136 -20.92 -1.93 22.48
C ASN A 136 -21.29 -0.69 23.31
N GLY A 137 -21.79 0.36 22.67
CA GLY A 137 -22.15 1.62 23.30
C GLY A 137 -20.98 2.59 23.55
N ASP A 138 -19.73 2.16 23.33
CA ASP A 138 -18.55 3.03 23.47
C ASP A 138 -18.17 3.65 22.11
N TYR A 139 -18.06 4.98 22.08
CA TYR A 139 -17.65 5.74 20.90
C TYR A 139 -16.20 5.43 20.53
N GLN A 140 -15.96 5.04 19.27
CA GLN A 140 -14.66 4.64 18.76
C GLN A 140 -14.02 5.69 17.82
N GLY A 141 -14.66 6.84 17.61
CA GLY A 141 -14.15 7.90 16.76
C GLY A 141 -14.53 7.80 15.29
N ILE A 142 -13.84 8.57 14.47
CA ILE A 142 -14.00 8.60 13.02
C ILE A 142 -13.33 7.36 12.41
N TYR A 143 -14.02 6.75 11.44
CA TYR A 143 -13.54 5.64 10.62
C TYR A 143 -13.79 5.90 9.14
N ILE A 144 -13.11 5.15 8.31
CA ILE A 144 -13.33 5.09 6.87
C ILE A 144 -13.90 3.70 6.57
N LEU A 145 -15.22 3.63 6.26
CA LEU A 145 -15.80 2.41 5.70
C LEU A 145 -15.33 2.27 4.27
N SER A 146 -14.62 1.20 3.97
CA SER A 146 -13.97 0.95 2.69
C SER A 146 -14.39 -0.38 2.09
N GLU A 147 -14.44 -0.44 0.78
CA GLU A 147 -14.48 -1.68 0.03
C GLU A 147 -13.20 -2.49 0.29
N ALA A 148 -13.33 -3.80 0.49
CA ALA A 148 -12.18 -4.70 0.56
C ALA A 148 -11.66 -5.03 -0.86
N ILE A 149 -10.36 -5.20 -1.02
CA ILE A 149 -9.79 -5.72 -2.27
C ILE A 149 -10.16 -7.20 -2.40
N LYS A 150 -11.06 -7.48 -3.31
CA LYS A 150 -11.62 -8.81 -3.60
C LYS A 150 -11.88 -8.95 -5.09
N ARG A 151 -12.00 -10.20 -5.55
CA ARG A 151 -12.51 -10.48 -6.89
C ARG A 151 -14.01 -10.17 -6.97
N GLY A 152 -14.44 -9.48 -7.99
CA GLY A 152 -15.87 -9.21 -8.27
C GLY A 152 -16.02 -8.25 -9.42
N GLU A 153 -17.19 -8.25 -10.07
CA GLU A 153 -17.49 -7.32 -11.18
C GLU A 153 -17.37 -5.85 -10.75
N GLN A 154 -17.74 -5.55 -9.52
CA GLN A 154 -17.70 -4.20 -8.93
C GLN A 154 -16.48 -4.01 -8.01
N ARG A 155 -15.52 -4.94 -8.01
CA ARG A 155 -14.25 -4.92 -7.30
C ARG A 155 -13.10 -5.12 -8.30
N VAL A 156 -12.08 -5.91 -7.97
CA VAL A 156 -11.08 -6.34 -8.95
C VAL A 156 -11.75 -7.32 -9.91
N ASN A 157 -12.05 -6.83 -11.10
CA ASN A 157 -12.82 -7.57 -12.09
C ASN A 157 -11.91 -8.53 -12.87
N VAL A 158 -11.59 -9.66 -12.23
CA VAL A 158 -10.92 -10.80 -12.87
C VAL A 158 -11.83 -12.01 -12.89
N SER A 159 -11.67 -12.86 -13.88
CA SER A 159 -12.42 -14.10 -14.05
C SER A 159 -12.29 -15.00 -12.83
N LYS A 160 -13.34 -15.77 -12.54
CA LYS A 160 -13.25 -16.81 -11.51
C LYS A 160 -12.38 -17.95 -12.01
N LEU A 161 -11.27 -18.20 -11.34
CA LEU A 161 -10.42 -19.37 -11.58
C LEU A 161 -11.01 -20.57 -10.84
N LYS A 162 -11.44 -21.58 -11.59
CA LYS A 162 -12.03 -22.83 -11.05
C LYS A 162 -10.93 -23.85 -10.77
N LYS A 163 -11.19 -24.83 -9.92
CA LYS A 163 -10.25 -25.93 -9.64
C LYS A 163 -9.94 -26.81 -10.87
N THR A 164 -10.81 -26.75 -11.88
CA THR A 164 -10.66 -27.48 -13.17
C THR A 164 -9.87 -26.70 -14.20
N ASP A 165 -9.56 -25.43 -13.98
CA ASP A 165 -8.88 -24.54 -14.90
C ASP A 165 -7.36 -24.70 -14.68
N ILE A 166 -6.81 -25.84 -15.13
CA ILE A 166 -5.40 -26.24 -14.90
C ILE A 166 -4.56 -26.28 -16.18
N GLU A 167 -5.15 -25.95 -17.32
CA GLU A 167 -4.47 -25.94 -18.63
C GLU A 167 -5.08 -24.91 -19.59
N GLY A 168 -4.38 -24.66 -20.69
CA GLY A 168 -4.83 -23.80 -21.78
C GLY A 168 -5.17 -22.38 -21.32
N ARG A 169 -6.06 -21.73 -22.07
CA ARG A 169 -6.47 -20.34 -21.82
C ARG A 169 -7.05 -20.13 -20.41
N GLU A 170 -7.80 -21.10 -19.91
CA GLU A 170 -8.50 -20.97 -18.61
C GLU A 170 -7.52 -20.87 -17.41
N LEU A 171 -6.31 -21.43 -17.55
CA LEU A 171 -5.24 -21.31 -16.55
C LEU A 171 -4.60 -19.92 -16.53
N THR A 172 -4.68 -19.14 -17.63
CA THR A 172 -3.85 -17.95 -17.83
C THR A 172 -4.24 -16.73 -17.01
N GLY A 173 -5.33 -16.76 -16.26
CA GLY A 173 -5.77 -15.57 -15.50
C GLY A 173 -6.81 -15.88 -14.44
N GLY A 174 -7.28 -14.81 -13.80
CA GLY A 174 -8.12 -14.90 -12.62
C GLY A 174 -7.28 -14.89 -11.35
N TYR A 175 -6.16 -14.15 -11.35
CA TYR A 175 -5.25 -14.03 -10.20
C TYR A 175 -5.25 -12.61 -9.65
N ILE A 176 -5.15 -12.49 -8.32
CA ILE A 176 -4.80 -11.24 -7.63
C ILE A 176 -3.56 -11.53 -6.80
N LEU A 177 -2.53 -10.75 -7.01
CA LEU A 177 -1.22 -10.85 -6.36
C LEU A 177 -0.98 -9.65 -5.46
N ARG A 178 -0.05 -9.80 -4.52
CA ARG A 178 0.40 -8.74 -3.63
C ARG A 178 1.88 -8.90 -3.33
N ILE A 179 2.61 -7.79 -3.30
CA ILE A 179 3.91 -7.69 -2.62
C ILE A 179 3.64 -7.08 -1.25
N ASP A 180 3.94 -7.83 -0.18
CA ASP A 180 3.69 -7.40 1.20
C ASP A 180 4.38 -8.36 2.19
N THR A 181 4.25 -8.09 3.49
CA THR A 181 4.37 -9.13 4.52
C THR A 181 3.30 -10.20 4.29
N TYR A 182 3.60 -11.43 4.59
CA TYR A 182 2.72 -12.57 4.27
C TYR A 182 2.27 -13.30 5.54
N ASP A 183 1.05 -13.84 5.46
CA ASP A 183 0.52 -14.78 6.45
C ASP A 183 0.85 -16.21 6.05
N GLN A 184 0.87 -17.15 7.03
CA GLN A 184 1.10 -18.58 6.78
C GLN A 184 0.08 -19.19 5.80
N ASP A 185 -1.11 -18.61 5.72
CA ASP A 185 -2.19 -19.03 4.82
C ASP A 185 -2.06 -18.45 3.40
N ASP A 186 -1.08 -17.61 3.12
CA ASP A 186 -0.83 -17.09 1.77
C ASP A 186 -0.04 -18.11 0.92
N ALA A 187 -0.35 -18.17 -0.38
CA ALA A 187 0.46 -18.88 -1.37
C ALA A 187 1.56 -17.95 -1.86
N THR A 188 2.77 -18.12 -1.33
CA THR A 188 3.89 -17.20 -1.53
C THR A 188 5.00 -17.78 -2.38
N PHE A 189 5.71 -16.93 -3.09
CA PHE A 189 6.97 -17.23 -3.75
C PHE A 189 7.90 -16.01 -3.67
N THR A 190 9.20 -16.27 -3.68
CA THR A 190 10.22 -15.22 -3.60
C THR A 190 10.64 -14.80 -4.99
N SER A 191 10.65 -13.50 -5.25
CA SER A 191 11.24 -12.93 -6.47
C SER A 191 12.72 -13.34 -6.61
N LYS A 192 13.13 -13.65 -7.83
CA LYS A 192 14.56 -13.86 -8.16
C LYS A 192 15.33 -12.55 -8.28
N VAL A 193 14.61 -11.44 -8.36
CA VAL A 193 15.17 -10.09 -8.43
C VAL A 193 15.00 -9.42 -7.07
N PRO A 194 16.10 -9.03 -6.42
CA PRO A 194 16.02 -8.40 -5.11
C PRO A 194 15.44 -6.99 -5.18
N GLY A 195 15.02 -6.47 -4.03
CA GLY A 195 14.78 -5.05 -3.87
C GLY A 195 16.10 -4.28 -3.82
N ILE A 196 16.11 -3.07 -4.32
CA ILE A 196 17.25 -2.15 -4.34
C ILE A 196 16.97 -0.97 -3.41
N GLY A 197 17.97 -0.60 -2.62
CA GLY A 197 17.94 0.58 -1.75
C GLY A 197 19.35 1.12 -1.54
N GLU A 198 19.45 2.33 -0.99
CA GLU A 198 20.74 2.94 -0.68
C GLU A 198 21.58 2.04 0.27
N GLY A 199 22.89 2.02 0.05
CA GLY A 199 23.83 1.36 0.97
C GLY A 199 23.94 -0.15 0.85
N ASN A 200 23.56 -0.76 -0.28
CA ASN A 200 23.67 -2.20 -0.58
C ASN A 200 22.77 -3.12 0.27
N MET A 201 21.76 -2.59 0.93
CA MET A 201 20.75 -3.43 1.58
C MET A 201 19.86 -4.01 0.49
N SER A 202 20.02 -5.28 0.17
CA SER A 202 19.04 -6.02 -0.61
C SER A 202 18.00 -6.62 0.32
N SER A 203 16.75 -6.60 -0.10
CA SER A 203 15.69 -7.35 0.57
C SER A 203 15.07 -8.34 -0.39
N GLN A 204 14.63 -9.46 0.15
CA GLN A 204 13.81 -10.38 -0.62
C GLN A 204 12.45 -9.72 -0.89
N ILE A 205 12.03 -9.76 -2.15
CA ILE A 205 10.68 -9.39 -2.55
C ILE A 205 9.83 -10.66 -2.55
N ILE A 206 8.77 -10.65 -1.75
CA ILE A 206 7.86 -11.78 -1.61
C ILE A 206 6.54 -11.46 -2.28
N TRP A 207 6.20 -12.26 -3.27
CA TRP A 207 4.90 -12.25 -3.91
C TRP A 207 3.94 -13.19 -3.21
N SER A 208 2.71 -12.77 -3.02
CA SER A 208 1.62 -13.58 -2.48
C SER A 208 0.48 -13.65 -3.48
N CYS A 209 0.02 -14.85 -3.82
CA CYS A 209 -1.24 -15.04 -4.52
C CYS A 209 -2.37 -15.01 -3.50
N ILE A 210 -3.13 -13.90 -3.45
CA ILE A 210 -4.23 -13.71 -2.49
C ILE A 210 -5.59 -14.14 -3.06
N TYR A 211 -5.69 -14.27 -4.38
CA TYR A 211 -6.82 -14.88 -5.06
C TYR A 211 -6.32 -15.70 -6.26
N PRO A 212 -6.71 -16.97 -6.37
CA PRO A 212 -7.49 -17.76 -5.40
C PRO A 212 -6.77 -17.92 -4.05
N LYS A 213 -7.54 -18.12 -2.96
CA LYS A 213 -6.95 -18.44 -1.65
C LYS A 213 -6.15 -19.75 -1.71
N LYS A 214 -5.02 -19.85 -0.98
CA LYS A 214 -4.11 -21.01 -0.94
C LYS A 214 -4.84 -22.36 -0.89
N LYS A 215 -5.83 -22.51 0.00
CA LYS A 215 -6.65 -23.75 0.12
C LYS A 215 -7.52 -24.10 -1.09
N LYS A 216 -7.73 -23.16 -2.02
CA LYS A 216 -8.51 -23.31 -3.25
C LYS A 216 -7.63 -23.38 -4.50
N LEU A 217 -6.38 -22.95 -4.39
CA LEU A 217 -5.40 -22.90 -5.47
C LEU A 217 -4.86 -24.32 -5.74
N LYS A 218 -4.81 -24.71 -7.02
CA LYS A 218 -4.18 -25.93 -7.48
C LYS A 218 -2.70 -25.71 -7.72
N GLN A 219 -1.90 -26.78 -7.68
CA GLN A 219 -0.45 -26.68 -7.91
C GLN A 219 -0.14 -26.11 -9.31
N GLU A 220 -0.85 -26.58 -10.33
CA GLU A 220 -0.69 -26.14 -11.71
C GLU A 220 -0.99 -24.64 -11.85
N GLN A 221 -1.98 -24.14 -11.12
CA GLN A 221 -2.34 -22.71 -11.09
C GLN A 221 -1.27 -21.88 -10.37
N PHE A 222 -0.74 -22.40 -9.27
CA PHE A 222 0.35 -21.74 -8.54
C PHE A 222 1.62 -21.72 -9.39
N ASP A 223 2.00 -22.83 -10.00
CA ASP A 223 3.18 -22.92 -10.85
C ASP A 223 3.06 -21.98 -12.06
N TYR A 224 1.88 -21.88 -12.66
CA TYR A 224 1.65 -20.96 -13.76
C TYR A 224 1.91 -19.50 -13.35
N ILE A 225 1.28 -19.03 -12.27
CA ILE A 225 1.41 -17.62 -11.88
C ILE A 225 2.81 -17.29 -11.36
N HIS A 226 3.44 -18.21 -10.64
CA HIS A 226 4.84 -18.10 -10.24
C HIS A 226 5.77 -18.00 -11.46
N ASN A 227 5.69 -18.95 -12.38
CA ASN A 227 6.50 -18.95 -13.60
C ASN A 227 6.26 -17.70 -14.46
N TYR A 228 5.02 -17.21 -14.50
CA TYR A 228 4.70 -15.98 -15.23
C TYR A 228 5.45 -14.77 -14.66
N VAL A 229 5.42 -14.61 -13.34
CA VAL A 229 6.13 -13.51 -12.65
C VAL A 229 7.64 -13.69 -12.81
N ASP A 230 8.17 -14.89 -12.62
CA ASP A 230 9.59 -15.19 -12.81
C ASP A 230 10.06 -14.83 -14.21
N THR A 231 9.29 -15.23 -15.23
CA THR A 231 9.61 -14.92 -16.65
C THR A 231 9.56 -13.41 -16.90
N MET A 232 8.53 -12.73 -16.39
CA MET A 232 8.42 -11.27 -16.48
C MET A 232 9.65 -10.59 -15.86
N GLU A 233 10.04 -10.98 -14.65
CA GLU A 233 11.21 -10.41 -13.97
C GLU A 233 12.52 -10.70 -14.72
N GLN A 234 12.69 -11.90 -15.27
CA GLN A 234 13.85 -12.24 -16.10
C GLN A 234 13.92 -11.39 -17.37
N VAL A 235 12.79 -11.20 -18.05
CA VAL A 235 12.72 -10.33 -19.23
C VAL A 235 13.03 -8.88 -18.86
N ILE A 236 12.51 -8.37 -17.77
CA ILE A 236 12.80 -7.02 -17.28
C ILE A 236 14.31 -6.84 -17.00
N GLN A 237 15.00 -7.87 -16.52
CA GLN A 237 16.45 -7.82 -16.26
C GLN A 237 17.31 -8.06 -17.51
N SER A 238 16.74 -8.54 -18.62
CA SER A 238 17.50 -8.86 -19.84
C SER A 238 17.94 -7.62 -20.63
N ASP A 239 18.90 -7.79 -21.54
CA ASP A 239 19.35 -6.72 -22.44
C ASP A 239 18.26 -6.29 -23.45
N TYR A 240 17.27 -7.16 -23.70
CA TYR A 240 16.15 -6.89 -24.61
C TYR A 240 14.87 -6.45 -23.87
N PHE A 241 14.97 -6.02 -22.61
CA PHE A 241 13.81 -5.71 -21.77
C PHE A 241 12.84 -4.70 -22.39
N ALA A 242 13.34 -3.72 -23.14
CA ALA A 242 12.55 -2.68 -23.81
C ALA A 242 12.16 -3.03 -25.26
N ASP A 243 12.48 -4.25 -25.73
CA ASP A 243 12.11 -4.70 -27.08
C ASP A 243 10.57 -4.77 -27.20
N PRO A 244 9.95 -4.15 -28.24
CA PRO A 244 8.51 -4.10 -28.35
C PRO A 244 7.85 -5.46 -28.59
N GLU A 245 8.56 -6.46 -29.13
CA GLU A 245 8.02 -7.77 -29.49
C GLU A 245 8.24 -8.83 -28.40
N ARG A 246 9.28 -8.73 -27.59
CA ARG A 246 9.67 -9.73 -26.59
C ARG A 246 10.05 -9.17 -25.23
N GLY A 247 10.05 -7.85 -25.09
CA GLY A 247 10.36 -7.16 -23.84
C GLY A 247 9.18 -7.13 -22.84
N TYR A 248 9.32 -6.32 -21.80
CA TYR A 248 8.38 -6.25 -20.69
C TYR A 248 6.94 -5.96 -21.12
N ALA A 249 6.75 -5.23 -22.21
CA ALA A 249 5.43 -4.87 -22.74
C ALA A 249 4.58 -6.10 -23.15
N GLN A 250 5.18 -7.28 -23.27
CA GLN A 250 4.44 -8.54 -23.47
C GLN A 250 3.85 -9.09 -22.18
N TYR A 251 4.37 -8.70 -21.02
CA TYR A 251 4.01 -9.25 -19.72
C TYR A 251 3.20 -8.30 -18.86
N ILE A 252 3.43 -7.00 -18.96
CA ILE A 252 2.73 -6.00 -18.13
C ILE A 252 1.79 -5.14 -18.97
N ASP A 253 0.70 -4.70 -18.34
CA ASP A 253 -0.14 -3.62 -18.87
C ASP A 253 0.56 -2.28 -18.63
N VAL A 254 1.30 -1.81 -19.62
CA VAL A 254 2.15 -0.62 -19.50
C VAL A 254 1.38 0.61 -19.03
N PRO A 255 0.15 0.90 -19.51
CA PRO A 255 -0.61 2.04 -18.98
C PRO A 255 -0.86 1.98 -17.47
N SER A 256 -1.21 0.82 -16.93
CA SER A 256 -1.44 0.68 -15.48
C SER A 256 -0.15 0.85 -14.67
N PHE A 257 1.00 0.39 -15.19
CA PHE A 257 2.29 0.60 -14.54
C PHE A 257 2.72 2.07 -14.58
N VAL A 258 2.43 2.79 -15.66
CA VAL A 258 2.65 4.24 -15.77
C VAL A 258 1.81 4.99 -14.72
N ASP A 259 0.52 4.68 -14.62
CA ASP A 259 -0.37 5.31 -13.66
C ASP A 259 0.01 4.96 -12.21
N TYR A 260 0.39 3.69 -11.95
CA TYR A 260 0.85 3.27 -10.64
C TYR A 260 2.15 3.97 -10.22
N PHE A 261 3.08 4.13 -11.17
CA PHE A 261 4.30 4.91 -10.97
C PHE A 261 3.97 6.36 -10.60
N ILE A 262 3.16 7.05 -11.39
CA ILE A 262 2.78 8.44 -11.12
C ILE A 262 2.10 8.58 -9.76
N HIS A 263 1.17 7.68 -9.43
CA HIS A 263 0.44 7.70 -8.17
C HIS A 263 1.35 7.46 -6.96
N THR A 264 2.26 6.50 -7.06
CA THR A 264 3.20 6.16 -5.99
C THR A 264 4.23 7.26 -5.78
N GLU A 265 4.77 7.83 -6.87
CA GLU A 265 5.72 8.95 -6.77
C GLU A 265 5.05 10.24 -6.31
N LEU A 266 3.81 10.52 -6.72
CA LEU A 266 3.05 11.64 -6.17
C LEU A 266 2.86 11.50 -4.67
N SER A 267 2.47 10.32 -4.22
CA SER A 267 2.13 10.09 -2.81
C SER A 267 3.35 10.00 -1.89
N LEU A 268 4.52 9.67 -2.43
CA LEU A 268 5.72 9.36 -1.68
C LEU A 268 5.42 8.40 -0.51
N ASN A 269 4.59 7.37 -0.78
CA ASN A 269 4.16 6.42 0.22
C ASN A 269 5.36 5.61 0.73
N ALA A 270 5.60 5.63 2.04
CA ALA A 270 6.70 4.91 2.68
C ALA A 270 6.72 3.40 2.36
N ASP A 271 5.55 2.81 2.14
CA ASP A 271 5.35 1.42 1.75
C ASP A 271 5.26 1.22 0.23
N GLY A 272 5.34 2.29 -0.55
CA GLY A 272 5.19 2.27 -2.00
C GLY A 272 6.05 1.22 -2.69
N TYR A 273 5.47 0.51 -3.68
CA TYR A 273 6.04 -0.58 -4.47
C TYR A 273 6.31 -1.91 -3.75
N LYS A 274 6.48 -1.94 -2.43
CA LYS A 274 7.05 -3.07 -1.68
C LYS A 274 6.18 -3.64 -0.57
N ARG A 275 5.17 -2.89 -0.14
CA ARG A 275 4.15 -3.34 0.80
C ARG A 275 2.79 -2.85 0.34
N SER A 276 1.77 -3.65 0.61
CA SER A 276 0.41 -3.38 0.13
C SER A 276 0.36 -3.03 -1.37
N ALA A 277 1.33 -3.52 -2.15
CA ALA A 277 1.40 -3.32 -3.59
C ALA A 277 0.65 -4.46 -4.28
N TYR A 278 -0.49 -4.14 -4.87
CA TYR A 278 -1.37 -5.13 -5.49
C TYR A 278 -1.20 -5.14 -7.00
N PHE A 279 -1.45 -6.34 -7.56
CA PHE A 279 -1.45 -6.61 -8.99
C PHE A 279 -2.54 -7.61 -9.30
N TYR A 280 -3.02 -7.62 -10.53
CA TYR A 280 -3.96 -8.66 -10.95
C TYR A 280 -3.73 -9.06 -12.41
N LYS A 281 -4.16 -10.25 -12.75
CA LYS A 281 -4.01 -10.82 -14.07
C LYS A 281 -5.31 -11.48 -14.52
N GLU A 282 -5.90 -10.94 -15.59
CA GLU A 282 -7.05 -11.55 -16.26
C GLU A 282 -6.57 -12.63 -17.24
N LYS A 283 -7.49 -13.46 -17.70
CA LYS A 283 -7.24 -14.46 -18.74
C LYS A 283 -6.87 -13.81 -20.07
N MET A 284 -6.02 -14.47 -20.81
CA MET A 284 -5.78 -14.10 -22.22
C MET A 284 -7.08 -14.13 -23.00
N ASN A 285 -7.18 -13.28 -24.01
CA ASN A 285 -8.27 -13.32 -24.99
C ASN A 285 -8.19 -14.60 -25.83
N ALA A 286 -9.27 -14.91 -26.56
CA ALA A 286 -9.30 -16.11 -27.40
C ALA A 286 -8.27 -16.09 -28.55
N ASP A 287 -7.87 -14.89 -28.99
CA ASP A 287 -6.84 -14.65 -29.99
C ASP A 287 -5.39 -14.66 -29.43
N GLY A 288 -5.23 -14.96 -28.14
CA GLY A 288 -3.94 -14.99 -27.45
C GLY A 288 -3.42 -13.62 -27.00
N THR A 289 -4.15 -12.53 -27.24
CA THR A 289 -3.81 -11.19 -26.75
C THR A 289 -4.28 -10.95 -25.31
N GLY A 290 -3.91 -9.83 -24.71
CA GLY A 290 -4.34 -9.47 -23.36
C GLY A 290 -3.75 -10.35 -22.26
N GLY A 291 -4.43 -10.45 -21.13
CA GLY A 291 -4.00 -11.28 -19.99
C GLY A 291 -2.66 -10.87 -19.39
N LYS A 292 -2.27 -9.61 -19.51
CA LYS A 292 -1.05 -9.06 -18.93
C LYS A 292 -1.24 -8.76 -17.46
N LEU A 293 -0.15 -8.66 -16.73
CA LEU A 293 -0.17 -8.23 -15.32
C LEU A 293 -0.51 -6.73 -15.26
N VAL A 294 -1.52 -6.38 -14.49
CA VAL A 294 -1.98 -5.01 -14.27
C VAL A 294 -1.53 -4.56 -12.88
N ALA A 295 -0.93 -3.37 -12.77
CA ALA A 295 -0.57 -2.77 -11.50
C ALA A 295 -1.80 -2.14 -10.82
N GLY A 296 -1.87 -2.27 -9.50
CA GLY A 296 -3.04 -1.84 -8.71
C GLY A 296 -3.93 -3.02 -8.29
N PRO A 297 -5.00 -2.74 -7.52
CA PRO A 297 -5.39 -1.43 -6.98
C PRO A 297 -4.45 -0.93 -5.88
N VAL A 298 -4.59 0.35 -5.53
CA VAL A 298 -3.83 0.98 -4.44
C VAL A 298 -4.46 0.71 -3.07
N TRP A 299 -3.62 0.63 -2.01
CA TRP A 299 -4.05 0.32 -0.64
C TRP A 299 -3.05 0.83 0.39
N ASP A 300 -3.54 1.23 1.60
CA ASP A 300 -2.75 1.56 2.79
C ASP A 300 -1.86 2.80 2.61
N TYR A 301 -2.49 3.95 2.37
CA TYR A 301 -1.83 5.25 2.11
C TYR A 301 -1.83 6.19 3.33
N ASN A 302 -2.19 5.70 4.52
CA ASN A 302 -2.18 6.50 5.74
C ASN A 302 -0.78 7.05 6.10
N LEU A 303 0.30 6.45 5.61
CA LEU A 303 1.69 6.91 5.76
C LEU A 303 2.24 7.68 4.55
N ALA A 304 1.38 8.00 3.59
CA ALA A 304 1.73 8.77 2.40
C ALA A 304 1.66 10.29 2.64
N TYR A 305 1.96 11.05 1.59
CA TYR A 305 1.80 12.51 1.54
C TYR A 305 2.50 13.22 2.71
N GLY A 306 3.77 12.86 2.94
CA GLY A 306 4.62 13.46 3.96
C GLY A 306 4.36 13.02 5.40
N ASN A 307 3.49 12.03 5.63
CA ASN A 307 3.10 11.61 6.99
C ASN A 307 4.10 10.66 7.67
N ALA A 308 4.98 9.98 6.94
CA ALA A 308 5.94 9.06 7.53
C ALA A 308 7.33 9.68 7.70
N ASN A 309 8.04 9.32 8.78
CA ASN A 309 9.40 9.75 9.10
C ASN A 309 10.49 8.76 8.67
N PHE A 310 10.16 7.76 7.89
CA PHE A 310 11.07 6.71 7.40
C PHE A 310 10.93 6.54 5.88
N ALA A 311 11.85 5.76 5.29
CA ALA A 311 11.85 5.47 3.86
C ALA A 311 11.92 6.73 2.95
N ASN A 312 12.50 7.82 3.43
CA ASN A 312 12.55 9.13 2.77
C ASN A 312 11.16 9.75 2.46
N ALA A 313 10.08 9.23 3.06
CA ALA A 313 8.71 9.64 2.74
C ALA A 313 8.36 11.07 3.18
N ASN A 314 9.17 11.68 4.05
CA ASN A 314 9.08 13.08 4.44
C ASN A 314 9.97 14.02 3.59
N ASN A 315 10.80 13.47 2.70
CA ASN A 315 11.66 14.27 1.82
C ASN A 315 10.95 14.50 0.47
N ILE A 316 10.40 15.68 0.28
CA ILE A 316 9.66 16.07 -0.95
C ILE A 316 10.46 15.82 -2.23
N GLU A 317 11.79 15.91 -2.17
CA GLU A 317 12.68 15.75 -3.32
C GLU A 317 13.15 14.30 -3.53
N ALA A 318 12.68 13.34 -2.71
CA ALA A 318 12.98 11.93 -2.89
C ALA A 318 12.10 11.28 -3.96
N TRP A 319 12.59 10.15 -4.47
CA TRP A 319 11.84 9.24 -5.32
C TRP A 319 11.62 7.89 -4.61
N CYS A 320 10.40 7.38 -4.63
CA CYS A 320 10.10 6.06 -4.05
C CYS A 320 10.85 4.94 -4.79
N PHE A 321 10.97 5.05 -6.12
CA PHE A 321 11.62 4.02 -6.95
C PHE A 321 13.12 3.86 -6.64
N GLU A 322 13.80 4.88 -6.11
CA GLU A 322 15.21 4.80 -5.71
C GLU A 322 15.39 3.89 -4.48
N GLY A 323 14.34 3.68 -3.72
CA GLY A 323 14.40 2.99 -2.43
C GLY A 323 15.14 3.79 -1.37
N ALA A 324 15.08 3.34 -0.14
CA ALA A 324 15.87 3.87 0.97
C ALA A 324 16.76 2.77 1.54
N SER A 325 17.84 3.14 2.26
CA SER A 325 18.79 2.19 2.83
C SER A 325 18.12 1.12 3.71
N ASN A 326 17.09 1.50 4.45
CA ASN A 326 16.32 0.60 5.31
C ASN A 326 15.01 0.10 4.69
N ASN A 327 14.74 0.44 3.43
CA ASN A 327 13.47 0.14 2.77
C ASN A 327 13.64 -0.03 1.25
N PRO A 328 14.29 -1.13 0.79
CA PRO A 328 14.55 -1.40 -0.62
C PRO A 328 13.25 -1.54 -1.44
N THR A 329 13.28 -1.06 -2.68
CA THR A 329 12.18 -1.10 -3.65
C THR A 329 12.44 -2.17 -4.70
N PRO A 330 11.42 -2.89 -5.23
CA PRO A 330 11.60 -3.84 -6.33
C PRO A 330 12.34 -3.23 -7.51
N ALA A 331 13.44 -3.86 -7.94
CA ALA A 331 14.32 -3.36 -8.99
C ALA A 331 13.62 -3.11 -10.34
N LEU A 332 12.48 -3.78 -10.55
CA LEU A 332 11.70 -3.62 -11.78
C LEU A 332 11.35 -2.15 -12.09
N TRP A 333 11.08 -1.32 -11.06
CA TRP A 333 10.69 0.09 -11.26
C TRP A 333 11.84 0.93 -11.78
N GLN A 334 13.06 0.73 -11.24
CA GLN A 334 14.26 1.38 -11.77
C GLN A 334 14.55 0.92 -13.20
N ARG A 335 14.33 -0.36 -13.47
CA ARG A 335 14.59 -0.94 -14.80
C ARG A 335 13.63 -0.40 -15.86
N LEU A 336 12.34 -0.29 -15.55
CA LEU A 336 11.36 0.32 -16.45
C LEU A 336 11.73 1.76 -16.81
N LEU A 337 12.25 2.53 -15.86
CA LEU A 337 12.70 3.90 -16.11
C LEU A 337 13.96 4.00 -17.00
N GLN A 338 14.69 2.92 -17.22
CA GLN A 338 15.78 2.89 -18.21
C GLN A 338 15.25 2.92 -19.65
N ASP A 339 14.01 2.51 -19.88
CA ASP A 339 13.38 2.62 -21.20
C ASP A 339 12.92 4.06 -21.49
N PRO A 340 13.46 4.75 -22.50
CA PRO A 340 12.98 6.06 -22.91
C PRO A 340 11.50 6.10 -23.30
N ALA A 341 10.95 4.98 -23.82
CA ALA A 341 9.54 4.90 -24.19
C ALA A 341 8.65 4.91 -22.93
N PHE A 342 9.04 4.19 -21.87
CA PHE A 342 8.34 4.22 -20.60
C PHE A 342 8.38 5.62 -19.95
N ARG A 343 9.56 6.25 -19.89
CA ARG A 343 9.70 7.62 -19.38
C ARG A 343 8.85 8.63 -20.14
N LYS A 344 8.82 8.51 -21.49
CA LYS A 344 7.97 9.35 -22.33
C LYS A 344 6.48 9.13 -22.03
N ALA A 345 6.06 7.88 -21.84
CA ALA A 345 4.68 7.57 -21.45
C ALA A 345 4.31 8.19 -20.09
N VAL A 346 5.18 8.06 -19.08
CA VAL A 346 5.02 8.71 -17.78
C VAL A 346 4.87 10.23 -17.94
N LYS A 347 5.77 10.88 -18.68
CA LYS A 347 5.73 12.33 -18.90
C LYS A 347 4.43 12.79 -19.57
N VAL A 348 4.03 12.11 -20.65
CA VAL A 348 2.80 12.46 -21.38
C VAL A 348 1.57 12.29 -20.49
N ARG A 349 1.49 11.17 -19.77
CA ARG A 349 0.37 10.87 -18.88
C ARG A 349 0.31 11.83 -17.70
N TYR A 350 1.43 12.07 -17.02
CA TYR A 350 1.51 13.03 -15.91
C TYR A 350 1.05 14.42 -16.32
N LYS A 351 1.52 14.94 -17.45
CA LYS A 351 1.08 16.25 -17.98
C LYS A 351 -0.43 16.32 -18.28
N ALA A 352 -1.01 15.21 -18.73
CA ALA A 352 -2.45 15.14 -18.94
C ALA A 352 -3.20 15.19 -17.61
N LEU A 353 -2.75 14.43 -16.61
CA LEU A 353 -3.34 14.41 -15.26
C LEU A 353 -3.21 15.75 -14.53
N ARG A 354 -2.08 16.46 -14.70
CA ARG A 354 -1.82 17.80 -14.12
C ARG A 354 -2.81 18.88 -14.61
N LYS A 355 -3.39 18.70 -15.80
CA LYS A 355 -4.42 19.62 -16.33
C LYS A 355 -5.81 19.37 -15.74
N GLY A 356 -5.99 18.37 -14.93
CA GLY A 356 -7.28 17.96 -14.36
C GLY A 356 -7.14 17.47 -12.92
N ILE A 357 -7.26 16.17 -12.74
CA ILE A 357 -7.36 15.53 -11.41
C ILE A 357 -6.16 15.76 -10.49
N LEU A 358 -4.99 16.00 -11.04
CA LEU A 358 -3.78 16.35 -10.27
C LEU A 358 -3.48 17.85 -10.27
N SER A 359 -4.42 18.72 -10.68
CA SER A 359 -4.25 20.15 -10.49
C SER A 359 -4.27 20.52 -9.00
N ASN A 360 -3.61 21.61 -8.61
CA ASN A 360 -3.63 22.07 -7.23
C ASN A 360 -5.07 22.36 -6.76
N GLU A 361 -5.90 22.90 -7.66
CA GLU A 361 -7.31 23.22 -7.39
C GLU A 361 -8.12 21.95 -7.11
N ALA A 362 -7.94 20.88 -7.92
CA ALA A 362 -8.67 19.64 -7.75
C ALA A 362 -8.30 18.94 -6.44
N ILE A 363 -7.00 18.84 -6.14
CA ILE A 363 -6.50 18.23 -4.91
C ILE A 363 -6.94 19.03 -3.67
N ASN A 364 -6.76 20.36 -3.70
CA ASN A 364 -7.22 21.21 -2.60
C ASN A 364 -8.72 21.15 -2.43
N GLY A 365 -9.49 21.12 -3.53
CA GLY A 365 -10.94 20.95 -3.49
C GLY A 365 -11.38 19.66 -2.81
N TYR A 366 -10.66 18.55 -3.07
CA TYR A 366 -10.91 17.28 -2.41
C TYR A 366 -10.59 17.32 -0.91
N ILE A 367 -9.44 17.89 -0.54
CA ILE A 367 -9.03 18.05 0.86
C ILE A 367 -10.04 18.94 1.62
N ASP A 368 -10.43 20.08 1.04
CA ASP A 368 -11.40 21.00 1.63
C ASP A 368 -12.79 20.38 1.79
N TYR A 369 -13.20 19.56 0.83
CA TYR A 369 -14.46 18.84 0.93
C TYR A 369 -14.46 17.91 2.14
N HIS A 370 -13.41 17.09 2.34
CA HIS A 370 -13.32 16.17 3.46
C HIS A 370 -13.14 16.88 4.80
N ALA A 371 -12.36 17.96 4.84
CA ALA A 371 -12.19 18.77 6.03
C ALA A 371 -13.54 19.36 6.52
N ARG A 372 -14.34 19.91 5.58
CA ARG A 372 -15.69 20.38 5.90
C ARG A 372 -16.64 19.27 6.33
N LEU A 373 -16.55 18.09 5.68
CA LEU A 373 -17.36 16.94 6.04
C LEU A 373 -17.09 16.47 7.46
N LEU A 374 -15.81 16.45 7.89
CA LEU A 374 -15.39 15.97 9.20
C LEU A 374 -15.54 17.03 10.30
N ALA A 375 -15.65 18.31 9.97
CA ALA A 375 -15.73 19.40 10.97
C ALA A 375 -16.73 19.17 12.11
N PRO A 376 -17.95 18.60 11.88
CA PRO A 376 -18.90 18.37 12.96
C PRO A 376 -18.51 17.29 13.98
N CYS A 377 -17.58 16.39 13.63
CA CYS A 377 -17.24 15.22 14.45
C CYS A 377 -15.78 15.22 14.91
N ILE A 378 -14.92 16.07 14.33
CA ILE A 378 -13.47 16.02 14.58
C ILE A 378 -13.10 16.31 16.04
N ALA A 379 -13.82 17.20 16.72
CA ALA A 379 -13.58 17.51 18.14
C ALA A 379 -13.79 16.28 19.02
N ARG A 380 -14.90 15.53 18.80
CA ARG A 380 -15.19 14.28 19.54
C ARG A 380 -14.13 13.21 19.28
N HIS A 381 -13.60 13.17 18.08
CA HIS A 381 -12.53 12.23 17.73
C HIS A 381 -11.27 12.50 18.55
N PHE A 382 -10.86 13.76 18.68
CA PHE A 382 -9.68 14.12 19.48
C PHE A 382 -9.95 14.12 21.00
N GLU A 383 -11.20 14.27 21.45
CA GLU A 383 -11.57 13.98 22.84
C GLU A 383 -11.35 12.49 23.17
N LYS A 384 -11.67 11.59 22.24
CA LYS A 384 -11.44 10.14 22.39
C LYS A 384 -9.95 9.78 22.32
N TYR A 385 -9.18 10.48 21.48
CA TYR A 385 -7.75 10.22 21.22
C TYR A 385 -6.92 11.51 21.34
N PRO A 386 -6.81 12.07 22.58
CA PRO A 386 -6.11 13.35 22.77
C PRO A 386 -4.62 13.27 22.43
N GLU A 387 -4.04 12.07 22.48
CA GLU A 387 -2.65 11.82 22.11
C GLU A 387 -2.33 12.02 20.64
N LEU A 388 -3.33 12.17 19.76
CA LEU A 388 -3.12 12.48 18.35
C LEU A 388 -2.65 13.92 18.13
N LEU A 389 -2.97 14.81 19.03
CA LEU A 389 -2.53 16.19 19.00
C LEU A 389 -1.40 16.42 20.03
N VAL A 390 -0.60 17.44 19.82
CA VAL A 390 0.37 17.93 20.80
C VAL A 390 -0.22 19.11 21.55
N SER A 391 0.02 19.19 22.87
CA SER A 391 -0.31 20.38 23.64
C SER A 391 0.56 21.57 23.23
N GLU A 392 0.12 22.80 23.51
CA GLU A 392 0.91 24.01 23.30
C GLU A 392 2.21 24.02 24.11
N GLU A 393 2.25 23.32 25.24
CA GLU A 393 3.45 23.18 26.07
C GLU A 393 4.45 22.23 25.43
N GLU A 394 3.99 21.06 24.97
CA GLU A 394 4.82 20.10 24.23
C GLU A 394 5.39 20.74 22.96
N LYS A 395 4.55 21.51 22.22
CA LYS A 395 4.97 22.19 20.99
C LYS A 395 6.09 23.20 21.23
N LYS A 396 6.08 23.92 22.34
CA LYS A 396 7.15 24.86 22.72
C LYS A 396 8.48 24.18 23.01
N ASN A 397 8.42 22.93 23.49
CA ASN A 397 9.57 22.12 23.86
C ASN A 397 10.06 21.23 22.71
N MET A 398 9.32 21.14 21.59
CA MET A 398 9.75 20.41 20.40
C MET A 398 10.92 21.14 19.73
N PRO A 399 11.91 20.41 19.21
CA PRO A 399 12.93 21.02 18.35
C PRO A 399 12.25 21.81 17.25
N LYS A 400 12.67 23.05 17.00
CA LYS A 400 12.16 23.88 15.90
C LYS A 400 12.60 23.24 14.58
N THR A 401 11.90 22.24 14.13
CA THR A 401 12.06 21.62 12.82
C THR A 401 11.20 22.39 11.83
N GLN A 402 11.75 22.68 10.65
CA GLN A 402 10.98 23.27 9.56
C GLN A 402 9.86 22.30 9.18
N PRO A 403 8.67 22.75 8.73
CA PRO A 403 7.52 21.90 8.44
C PRO A 403 7.79 20.73 7.48
N PHE A 404 8.85 20.80 6.67
CA PHE A 404 9.20 19.81 5.66
C PHE A 404 10.69 19.42 5.64
N GLY A 405 11.44 19.71 6.68
CA GLY A 405 12.85 19.43 6.66
C GLY A 405 13.37 18.93 7.99
N MET A 406 13.87 17.73 7.99
CA MET A 406 14.81 17.15 8.94
C MET A 406 14.28 16.81 10.33
N PHE A 407 13.62 15.67 10.43
CA PHE A 407 14.14 14.72 11.40
C PHE A 407 15.39 14.07 10.79
N PRO A 408 16.50 13.98 11.52
CA PRO A 408 17.64 13.24 11.01
C PRO A 408 17.19 11.82 10.67
N PRO A 409 17.62 11.26 9.53
CA PRO A 409 17.30 9.88 9.19
C PRO A 409 17.63 8.99 10.38
N MET A 410 16.84 7.96 10.61
CA MET A 410 17.00 7.01 11.72
C MET A 410 18.39 6.29 11.74
N GLY A 411 19.32 6.68 10.87
CA GLY A 411 20.72 6.27 10.82
C GLY A 411 21.71 7.22 11.50
N MET A 412 21.27 8.38 12.02
CA MET A 412 22.14 9.28 12.79
C MET A 412 21.89 9.17 14.30
N PHE A 413 21.97 7.98 14.83
CA PHE A 413 22.55 7.86 16.15
C PHE A 413 24.05 8.09 15.99
N PRO A 414 24.67 9.02 16.75
CA PRO A 414 26.11 9.14 16.74
C PRO A 414 26.71 7.76 17.05
N PRO A 415 27.84 7.38 16.42
CA PRO A 415 28.51 6.15 16.76
C PRO A 415 28.67 6.11 18.28
N MET A 416 28.23 5.04 18.92
CA MET A 416 28.31 4.86 20.36
C MET A 416 29.77 4.89 20.80
N GLY A 417 30.27 6.07 21.16
CA GLY A 417 31.60 6.36 21.62
C GLY A 417 31.69 7.55 22.56
N GLY A 418 30.54 8.11 22.98
CA GLY A 418 30.47 9.19 23.97
C GLY A 418 29.90 8.67 25.28
N GLU A 419 30.61 8.90 26.41
CA GLU A 419 30.19 8.54 27.75
C GLU A 419 28.81 9.12 28.09
N PHE A 420 27.85 8.25 28.36
CA PHE A 420 26.57 8.61 28.96
C PHE A 420 26.76 8.95 30.43
N PRO A 421 26.06 9.95 30.97
CA PRO A 421 26.06 10.15 32.43
C PRO A 421 25.43 8.91 33.10
N PRO A 422 25.88 8.52 34.29
CA PRO A 422 25.48 7.28 34.91
C PRO A 422 24.01 7.32 35.34
N MET A 423 23.16 6.67 34.58
CA MET A 423 21.84 6.25 35.04
C MET A 423 21.97 4.87 35.68
N GLY A 424 21.62 4.81 36.96
CA GLY A 424 21.78 3.64 37.78
C GLY A 424 21.02 2.42 37.23
N GLY A 425 21.77 1.34 37.06
CA GLY A 425 21.29 -0.02 37.27
C GLY A 425 20.50 -0.69 36.16
N PHE A 426 20.85 -0.52 34.88
CA PHE A 426 20.28 -1.38 33.82
C PHE A 426 21.42 -2.16 33.13
N GLN A 427 21.39 -3.48 33.27
CA GLN A 427 22.22 -4.39 32.46
C GLN A 427 21.45 -4.67 31.14
N MET A 428 22.05 -4.28 30.00
CA MET A 428 21.62 -4.70 28.69
C MET A 428 21.91 -6.20 28.49
N PRO A 429 21.02 -6.97 27.85
CA PRO A 429 21.37 -8.32 27.42
C PRO A 429 22.43 -8.31 26.31
N ASP A 430 23.37 -9.22 26.35
CA ASP A 430 24.53 -9.32 25.44
C ASP A 430 24.21 -9.72 23.99
N SER A 431 22.94 -9.79 23.60
CA SER A 431 22.54 -10.07 22.21
C SER A 431 21.17 -9.51 21.88
N ILE A 432 21.10 -8.66 20.86
CA ILE A 432 19.84 -8.29 20.22
C ILE A 432 19.40 -9.47 19.34
N PRO A 433 18.24 -10.10 19.58
CA PRO A 433 17.76 -11.16 18.70
C PRO A 433 17.47 -10.58 17.32
N GLN A 434 18.09 -11.10 16.27
CA GLN A 434 17.66 -10.86 14.89
C GLN A 434 16.38 -11.65 14.62
N PHE A 435 15.27 -10.95 14.44
CA PHE A 435 14.00 -11.58 14.06
C PHE A 435 13.90 -11.65 12.54
N PRO A 436 13.74 -12.82 11.93
CA PRO A 436 13.34 -12.93 10.53
C PRO A 436 11.87 -12.51 10.40
N GLY A 437 11.61 -11.34 9.82
CA GLY A 437 10.28 -11.00 9.31
C GLY A 437 9.37 -10.11 10.13
N GLY A 438 9.86 -9.16 10.94
CA GLY A 438 8.96 -8.16 11.53
C GLY A 438 9.48 -7.56 12.84
N PHE A 439 8.97 -6.39 13.16
CA PHE A 439 9.15 -5.79 14.48
C PHE A 439 8.69 -6.76 15.58
N PRO A 440 9.40 -6.81 16.74
CA PRO A 440 8.95 -7.62 17.87
C PRO A 440 7.55 -7.18 18.33
N PRO A 441 6.74 -8.09 18.92
CA PRO A 441 5.47 -7.73 19.53
C PRO A 441 5.71 -6.63 20.56
N MET A 442 4.88 -5.58 20.56
CA MET A 442 5.04 -4.40 21.43
C MET A 442 4.84 -4.69 22.92
N ASP A 443 4.41 -5.88 23.30
CA ASP A 443 4.29 -6.29 24.70
C ASP A 443 5.64 -6.27 25.45
N ASP A 444 6.76 -6.37 24.72
CA ASP A 444 8.12 -6.30 25.30
C ASP A 444 8.60 -4.85 25.54
N PHE A 445 7.88 -3.83 25.04
CA PHE A 445 8.24 -2.41 25.23
C PHE A 445 7.64 -1.77 26.47
N GLN A 446 6.88 -2.48 27.30
CA GLN A 446 6.32 -1.94 28.56
C GLN A 446 7.40 -1.55 29.60
N GLY A 447 8.67 -1.82 29.35
CA GLY A 447 9.79 -1.49 30.25
C GLY A 447 10.34 -0.05 30.14
N PHE A 448 9.97 0.73 29.12
CA PHE A 448 10.37 2.13 29.02
C PHE A 448 9.35 3.03 29.69
N GLY A 449 9.52 3.26 30.98
CA GLY A 449 8.68 4.16 31.77
C GLY A 449 8.65 5.57 31.18
N GLY A 450 7.43 6.03 30.85
CA GLY A 450 7.15 7.39 30.45
C GLY A 450 6.67 7.53 29.01
N GLY A 451 5.38 7.18 28.72
CA GLY A 451 4.61 7.81 27.64
C GLY A 451 5.20 7.81 26.23
N PHE A 452 5.98 6.80 25.85
CA PHE A 452 6.47 6.68 24.46
C PHE A 452 5.26 6.38 23.57
N ASN A 453 4.75 7.41 22.91
CA ASN A 453 3.62 7.28 22.01
C ASN A 453 4.08 6.53 20.75
N ALA A 454 3.63 5.29 20.57
CA ALA A 454 3.95 4.45 19.40
C ALA A 454 3.70 5.16 18.06
N ILE A 455 2.76 6.12 18.03
CA ILE A 455 2.47 6.94 16.85
C ILE A 455 3.66 7.81 16.47
N ALA A 456 4.35 8.41 17.44
CA ALA A 456 5.48 9.31 17.20
C ALA A 456 6.64 8.62 16.47
N MET A 457 6.70 7.27 16.50
CA MET A 457 7.70 6.50 15.77
C MET A 457 7.44 6.46 14.26
N PHE A 458 6.22 6.67 13.82
CA PHE A 458 5.82 6.53 12.41
C PHE A 458 5.55 7.87 11.73
N MET A 459 5.09 8.88 12.47
CA MET A 459 4.70 10.18 11.91
C MET A 459 5.91 11.10 11.72
N ALA A 460 5.94 11.79 10.59
CA ALA A 460 7.01 12.76 10.28
C ALA A 460 6.93 14.04 11.12
N TYR A 461 5.75 14.38 11.61
CA TYR A 461 5.49 15.59 12.40
C TYR A 461 4.30 15.38 13.32
N ARG A 462 4.09 16.33 14.23
CA ARG A 462 2.92 16.38 15.13
C ARG A 462 2.29 17.78 15.06
N VAL A 463 0.99 17.83 15.14
CA VAL A 463 0.18 19.05 15.04
C VAL A 463 -0.59 19.32 16.33
N SER A 464 -0.92 20.59 16.55
CA SER A 464 -1.73 21.03 17.68
C SER A 464 -3.22 21.15 17.35
N SER A 465 -3.57 21.11 16.08
CA SER A 465 -4.96 21.19 15.62
C SER A 465 -5.17 20.50 14.28
N TYR A 466 -6.43 20.20 13.99
CA TYR A 466 -6.85 19.68 12.70
C TYR A 466 -6.59 20.66 11.54
N ASP A 467 -6.83 21.96 11.76
CA ASP A 467 -6.61 22.98 10.73
C ASP A 467 -5.13 23.10 10.37
N GLU A 468 -4.24 22.93 11.34
CA GLU A 468 -2.79 22.87 11.10
C GLU A 468 -2.45 21.67 10.20
N GLU A 469 -2.99 20.49 10.48
CA GLU A 469 -2.81 19.28 9.69
C GLU A 469 -3.27 19.46 8.24
N ILE A 470 -4.46 20.03 8.04
CA ILE A 470 -5.01 20.31 6.70
C ILE A 470 -4.13 21.30 5.94
N THR A 471 -3.61 22.30 6.63
CA THR A 471 -2.70 23.29 6.04
C THR A 471 -1.39 22.63 5.59
N ILE A 472 -0.78 21.81 6.45
CA ILE A 472 0.45 21.08 6.14
C ILE A 472 0.24 20.14 4.96
N LEU A 473 -0.87 19.40 4.92
CA LEU A 473 -1.18 18.50 3.82
C LEU A 473 -1.26 19.23 2.47
N LYS A 474 -1.92 20.39 2.43
CA LYS A 474 -2.01 21.21 1.21
C LYS A 474 -0.65 21.76 0.76
N LEU A 475 0.16 22.26 1.70
CA LEU A 475 1.51 22.75 1.41
C LEU A 475 2.38 21.62 0.86
N TRP A 476 2.31 20.44 1.48
CA TRP A 476 3.04 19.27 1.02
C TRP A 476 2.71 18.94 -0.45
N PHE A 477 1.42 18.95 -0.81
CA PHE A 477 1.02 18.70 -2.20
C PHE A 477 1.55 19.77 -3.16
N ALA A 478 1.49 21.03 -2.77
CA ALA A 478 2.01 22.12 -3.62
C ALA A 478 3.50 21.94 -3.92
N ASP A 479 4.30 21.66 -2.90
CA ASP A 479 5.74 21.47 -3.03
C ASP A 479 6.09 20.18 -3.79
N ARG A 480 5.36 19.07 -3.50
CA ARG A 480 5.58 17.79 -4.19
C ARG A 480 5.24 17.87 -5.67
N LEU A 481 4.15 18.51 -6.03
CA LEU A 481 3.77 18.71 -7.42
C LEU A 481 4.76 19.59 -8.16
N ASP A 482 5.27 20.66 -7.54
CA ASP A 482 6.33 21.49 -8.11
C ASP A 482 7.62 20.68 -8.36
N PHE A 483 8.02 19.84 -7.41
CA PHE A 483 9.15 18.92 -7.61
C PHE A 483 8.92 17.98 -8.79
N LEU A 484 7.76 17.34 -8.87
CA LEU A 484 7.43 16.41 -9.96
C LEU A 484 7.33 17.12 -11.31
N ASP A 485 6.74 18.33 -11.36
CA ASP A 485 6.62 19.16 -12.57
C ASP A 485 8.01 19.44 -13.16
N ARG A 486 8.98 19.82 -12.33
CA ARG A 486 10.35 20.09 -12.76
C ARG A 486 11.12 18.85 -13.20
N ASN A 487 10.93 17.72 -12.52
CA ASN A 487 11.74 16.53 -12.74
C ASN A 487 11.18 15.61 -13.83
N ILE A 488 9.86 15.40 -13.87
CA ILE A 488 9.23 14.61 -14.94
C ILE A 488 9.35 15.30 -16.30
N GLU A 489 9.45 16.65 -16.35
CA GLU A 489 9.72 17.37 -17.59
C GLU A 489 11.03 16.92 -18.27
N ARG A 490 12.00 16.47 -17.49
CA ARG A 490 13.33 16.06 -17.97
C ARG A 490 13.40 14.58 -18.41
N PHE A 491 12.37 13.78 -18.18
CA PHE A 491 12.38 12.33 -18.43
C PHE A 491 12.68 11.92 -19.86
N ASP A 492 12.40 12.75 -20.85
CA ASP A 492 12.63 12.45 -22.26
C ASP A 492 13.94 13.04 -22.83
N LYS A 493 14.73 13.79 -22.05
CA LYS A 493 15.91 14.49 -22.56
C LYS A 493 17.20 14.12 -21.83
N ASP A 494 17.32 14.51 -20.59
CA ASP A 494 18.60 14.52 -19.86
C ASP A 494 18.54 13.68 -18.57
N TRP A 495 17.51 12.84 -18.44
CA TRP A 495 17.33 12.07 -17.23
C TRP A 495 18.04 10.72 -17.34
N GLU A 496 19.09 10.56 -16.53
CA GLU A 496 19.69 9.26 -16.29
C GLU A 496 19.26 8.79 -14.89
N PRO A 497 18.69 7.59 -14.78
CA PRO A 497 18.42 7.01 -13.48
C PRO A 497 19.74 6.89 -12.72
N ARG A 498 19.76 7.26 -11.44
CA ARG A 498 20.86 6.89 -10.55
C ARG A 498 20.80 5.38 -10.34
N ILE A 499 21.34 4.62 -11.31
CA ILE A 499 21.40 3.17 -11.22
C ILE A 499 22.50 2.85 -10.23
N GLN A 500 22.10 2.37 -9.06
CA GLN A 500 23.03 1.65 -8.21
C GLN A 500 23.11 0.23 -8.79
N GLU A 501 24.21 -0.11 -9.45
CA GLU A 501 24.46 -1.50 -9.80
C GLU A 501 24.41 -2.34 -8.52
N PRO A 502 23.68 -3.46 -8.51
CA PRO A 502 23.70 -4.34 -7.35
C PRO A 502 25.11 -4.83 -7.14
N LYS A 503 25.77 -4.33 -6.09
CA LYS A 503 27.06 -4.90 -5.69
C LYS A 503 26.77 -6.32 -5.21
N GLU A 504 27.50 -7.30 -5.75
CA GLU A 504 27.48 -8.68 -5.25
C GLU A 504 27.60 -8.66 -3.72
N ILE A 505 26.57 -9.14 -3.04
CA ILE A 505 26.61 -9.29 -1.59
C ILE A 505 27.48 -10.50 -1.30
N LYS A 506 28.71 -10.27 -0.93
CA LYS A 506 29.51 -11.30 -0.26
C LYS A 506 28.83 -11.52 1.10
N MET A 507 28.05 -12.60 1.19
CA MET A 507 27.51 -13.06 2.46
C MET A 507 28.67 -13.16 3.45
N PRO A 508 28.57 -12.58 4.66
CA PRO A 508 29.56 -12.84 5.69
C PRO A 508 29.57 -14.34 5.94
N GLN A 509 30.75 -14.97 5.84
CA GLN A 509 30.94 -16.35 6.28
C GLN A 509 30.73 -16.37 7.80
N PHE A 510 29.56 -16.80 8.23
CA PHE A 510 29.31 -17.12 9.63
C PHE A 510 30.05 -18.41 9.98
N ASN A 511 31.25 -18.29 10.51
CA ASN A 511 31.93 -19.40 11.17
C ASN A 511 31.21 -19.67 12.50
N GLY A 512 30.42 -20.73 12.52
CA GLY A 512 30.13 -21.50 13.71
C GLY A 512 28.92 -21.09 14.54
N PHE A 513 27.76 -21.70 14.24
CA PHE A 513 26.84 -22.14 15.30
C PHE A 513 26.61 -23.64 15.20
N PRO A 514 26.63 -24.38 16.34
CA PRO A 514 26.54 -25.82 16.34
C PRO A 514 25.07 -26.25 16.36
N PHE A 515 24.47 -26.41 15.19
CA PHE A 515 23.27 -27.25 15.04
C PHE A 515 23.49 -28.27 13.93
N GLY A 516 23.25 -29.52 14.30
CA GLY A 516 23.61 -30.71 13.57
C GLY A 516 23.11 -30.76 12.13
N HIS A 517 23.87 -31.50 11.37
CA HIS A 517 23.62 -31.89 9.99
C HIS A 517 22.18 -32.40 9.81
N LEU A 518 21.43 -31.76 8.95
CA LEU A 518 20.30 -32.34 8.24
C LEU A 518 20.78 -32.65 6.82
N ASP A 519 21.10 -33.92 6.59
CA ASP A 519 21.38 -34.46 5.26
C ASP A 519 20.13 -34.39 4.39
N ILE A 520 20.14 -33.49 3.40
CA ILE A 520 19.15 -33.47 2.33
C ILE A 520 19.71 -34.32 1.17
N PRO A 521 19.01 -35.38 0.75
CA PRO A 521 19.47 -36.25 -0.31
C PRO A 521 19.59 -35.49 -1.66
N ALA A 522 20.70 -35.71 -2.36
CA ALA A 522 21.02 -35.11 -3.67
C ALA A 522 20.09 -35.53 -4.83
N SER A 523 19.01 -36.26 -4.57
CA SER A 523 18.09 -36.80 -5.60
C SER A 523 16.98 -35.85 -6.05
N LEU A 524 16.95 -34.60 -5.57
CA LEU A 524 15.88 -33.62 -5.92
C LEU A 524 16.28 -32.55 -6.95
N TYR A 525 17.43 -32.67 -7.59
CA TYR A 525 17.79 -31.80 -8.72
C TYR A 525 17.65 -32.55 -10.04
N PRO A 526 16.77 -32.12 -10.97
CA PRO A 526 16.79 -32.69 -12.33
C PRO A 526 18.07 -32.26 -13.05
N ALA A 527 18.75 -33.22 -13.61
CA ALA A 527 19.99 -33.05 -14.34
C ALA A 527 19.84 -32.09 -15.55
N ALA A 528 20.71 -31.10 -15.61
CA ALA A 528 20.86 -30.27 -16.80
C ALA A 528 21.35 -31.10 -17.97
N HIS A 529 20.54 -31.28 -19.01
CA HIS A 529 20.98 -31.85 -20.26
C HIS A 529 21.76 -30.80 -21.07
N HIS A 530 23.08 -30.94 -21.09
CA HIS A 530 23.92 -30.44 -22.18
C HIS A 530 23.65 -31.28 -23.44
N ARG A 531 23.34 -30.63 -24.56
CA ARG A 531 23.58 -31.18 -25.88
C ARG A 531 24.24 -30.13 -26.78
N PRO A 532 25.05 -30.61 -27.77
CA PRO A 532 26.16 -29.92 -28.39
C PRO A 532 25.78 -28.78 -29.33
#